data_b7b9082059cb341a50c9f14f7b8d1344
#
_entry.id   b7b9082059cb341a50c9f14f7b8d1344
#
_cell.length_a   1.000
_cell.length_b   1.000
_cell.length_c   1.000
_cell.angle_alpha   90.00
_cell.angle_beta   90.00
_cell.angle_gamma   90.00
#
_symmetry.space_group_name_H-M   'P 1'
#
loop_
_entity.id
_entity.type
_entity.pdbx_description
1 polymer ?
#
loop_
_entity_poly.entity_id
_entity_poly.type
_entity_poly.pdbx_seq_one_letter_code
_entity_poly.pdbx_strand_id
1 'polypeptide(L)'
;MKRIFMFVAAAVASLSASAQYYQDNVNPEMLRMEHPRSHNRKEFYAPSVDGYTAYKADLHNHTVFSDGHLTMQSRVREAWADGLDVIAVTEHLEFRPHEKDLVKYLKGYTGKDAKAKAYDFVSKPCPVKEDISVDFNVPVEIARKTAKNYDMTIIPGIEVTRKPDEYCHFNALFTKDNNAIYDPNPMQSLRNAKAQGALVLHNHPGWKRKDMSMTKFEKAAYKEGVIDGIEIMNGSEFYPKALTRAWKYNFFVSSNTDIHQPSSDNYLRHGKRRNMTLIFAKDKSLESLREAIDARRTLAYSYGTLAGEESLLRKFFEASIEVRQIAVDKKGRRQIIVTNNSSMEWWLAREGQKVELLEANSSIILGERTTTSNTFTLLNTWSGEDKHITVELFK
;
A
#
# COMPACT_ATOMS: atom_id res chain seq x y z
N MET A 1 31.77 22.35 -40.76
CA MET A 1 30.62 21.54 -41.16
C MET A 1 30.10 20.57 -40.04
N LYS A 2 30.92 19.90 -39.27
CA LYS A 2 30.44 18.97 -38.20
C LYS A 2 29.65 19.62 -37.03
N ARG A 3 29.90 20.90 -36.69
CA ARG A 3 29.18 21.59 -35.59
C ARG A 3 27.77 22.06 -35.97
N ILE A 4 27.51 22.34 -37.25
CA ILE A 4 26.19 22.76 -37.73
C ILE A 4 25.21 21.57 -37.76
N PHE A 5 25.69 20.36 -38.11
CA PHE A 5 24.87 19.17 -38.12
C PHE A 5 24.43 18.71 -36.69
N MET A 6 25.27 18.96 -35.68
CA MET A 6 24.91 18.63 -34.29
C MET A 6 23.83 19.54 -33.71
N PHE A 7 23.82 20.83 -34.11
CA PHE A 7 22.78 21.78 -33.70
C PHE A 7 21.43 21.52 -34.38
N VAL A 8 21.45 21.11 -35.64
CA VAL A 8 20.23 20.76 -36.37
C VAL A 8 19.62 19.44 -35.83
N ALA A 9 20.43 18.45 -35.50
CA ALA A 9 19.95 17.21 -34.92
C ALA A 9 19.38 17.41 -33.48
N ALA A 10 20.00 18.29 -32.68
CA ALA A 10 19.48 18.63 -31.34
C ALA A 10 18.19 19.48 -31.43
N ALA A 11 18.07 20.39 -32.40
CA ALA A 11 16.87 21.18 -32.61
C ALA A 11 15.70 20.33 -33.15
N VAL A 12 15.96 19.34 -34.01
CA VAL A 12 14.93 18.42 -34.50
C VAL A 12 14.49 17.45 -33.38
N ALA A 13 15.40 17.00 -32.53
CA ALA A 13 15.05 16.16 -31.37
C ALA A 13 14.23 16.94 -30.31
N SER A 14 14.49 18.22 -30.10
CA SER A 14 13.72 19.04 -29.17
C SER A 14 12.34 19.45 -29.72
N LEU A 15 12.18 19.57 -31.05
CA LEU A 15 10.88 19.84 -31.68
C LEU A 15 9.97 18.61 -31.69
N SER A 16 10.52 17.40 -31.78
CA SER A 16 9.71 16.17 -31.73
C SER A 16 9.20 15.80 -30.33
N ALA A 17 9.79 16.36 -29.26
CA ALA A 17 9.38 16.09 -27.88
C ALA A 17 8.20 16.96 -27.39
N SER A 18 7.83 18.02 -28.13
CA SER A 18 6.79 18.98 -27.74
C SER A 18 5.56 19.01 -28.62
N ALA A 19 5.50 18.21 -29.71
CA ALA A 19 4.35 18.20 -30.60
C ALA A 19 3.20 17.38 -30.00
N GLN A 20 2.23 18.08 -29.43
CA GLN A 20 0.96 17.50 -28.94
C GLN A 20 0.00 17.14 -30.10
N TYR A 21 0.27 17.61 -31.28
CA TYR A 21 -0.59 17.46 -32.46
C TYR A 21 0.24 17.09 -33.67
N TYR A 22 -0.24 16.18 -34.47
CA TYR A 22 0.32 15.91 -35.80
C TYR A 22 -0.80 15.73 -36.81
N GLN A 23 -0.51 16.08 -38.08
CA GLN A 23 -1.45 15.93 -39.16
C GLN A 23 -1.68 14.45 -39.49
N ASP A 24 -2.93 14.04 -39.59
CA ASP A 24 -3.26 12.68 -40.02
C ASP A 24 -2.89 12.44 -41.49
N ASN A 25 -2.24 11.31 -41.77
CA ASN A 25 -1.78 11.00 -43.14
C ASN A 25 -2.95 10.56 -44.05
N VAL A 26 -4.07 10.18 -43.50
CA VAL A 26 -5.26 9.73 -44.25
C VAL A 26 -6.24 10.87 -44.43
N ASN A 27 -6.37 11.75 -43.43
CA ASN A 27 -7.20 12.93 -43.45
C ASN A 27 -6.38 14.17 -43.05
N PRO A 28 -5.86 14.94 -44.03
CA PRO A 28 -5.02 16.12 -43.75
C PRO A 28 -5.76 17.27 -43.06
N GLU A 29 -7.09 17.27 -43.02
CA GLU A 29 -7.86 18.27 -42.27
C GLU A 29 -8.02 17.89 -40.80
N MET A 30 -7.60 16.67 -40.40
CA MET A 30 -7.65 16.18 -39.04
C MET A 30 -6.29 16.27 -38.36
N LEU A 31 -6.28 16.84 -37.16
CA LEU A 31 -5.12 16.77 -36.29
C LEU A 31 -5.32 15.63 -35.29
N ARG A 32 -4.35 14.75 -35.16
CA ARG A 32 -4.30 13.79 -34.09
C ARG A 32 -3.63 14.42 -32.87
N MET A 33 -4.28 14.26 -31.72
CA MET A 33 -3.70 14.64 -30.45
C MET A 33 -2.95 13.42 -29.91
N GLU A 34 -1.64 13.46 -29.99
CA GLU A 34 -0.81 12.50 -29.25
C GLU A 34 -0.27 13.19 -28.00
N HIS A 35 -0.78 12.77 -26.89
CA HIS A 35 -0.03 12.98 -25.67
C HIS A 35 1.17 12.02 -25.75
N PRO A 36 2.42 12.52 -25.70
CA PRO A 36 3.52 11.63 -25.39
C PRO A 36 3.05 10.85 -24.18
N ARG A 37 3.19 9.53 -24.21
CA ARG A 37 2.85 8.66 -23.07
C ARG A 37 3.81 9.01 -21.95
N SER A 38 3.68 10.21 -21.39
CA SER A 38 4.22 10.55 -20.12
C SER A 38 3.43 9.67 -19.16
N HIS A 39 4.02 8.57 -18.78
CA HIS A 39 3.52 7.79 -17.70
C HIS A 39 3.68 8.68 -16.46
N ASN A 40 2.67 9.51 -16.18
CA ASN A 40 2.62 10.37 -15.01
C ASN A 40 2.38 9.50 -13.80
N ARG A 41 3.45 8.88 -13.33
CA ARG A 41 3.47 8.20 -12.03
C ARG A 41 3.57 9.28 -10.95
N LYS A 42 2.70 9.22 -9.95
CA LYS A 42 2.83 10.07 -8.77
C LYS A 42 4.04 9.62 -7.96
N GLU A 43 4.94 10.55 -7.69
CA GLU A 43 6.10 10.23 -6.86
C GLU A 43 5.76 10.35 -5.38
N PHE A 44 6.22 9.37 -4.61
CA PHE A 44 6.27 9.40 -3.16
C PHE A 44 7.68 9.00 -2.72
N TYR A 45 8.44 9.98 -2.33
CA TYR A 45 9.79 9.75 -1.84
C TYR A 45 9.76 9.40 -0.36
N ALA A 46 10.14 8.18 -0.06
CA ALA A 46 10.39 7.66 1.26
C ALA A 46 11.89 7.32 1.37
N PRO A 47 12.62 7.84 2.36
CA PRO A 47 14.04 7.55 2.50
C PRO A 47 14.29 6.09 2.83
N SER A 48 15.47 5.61 2.48
CA SER A 48 15.98 4.32 2.94
C SER A 48 16.34 4.36 4.42
N VAL A 49 16.15 3.24 5.11
CA VAL A 49 16.49 3.09 6.53
C VAL A 49 17.39 1.87 6.70
N ASP A 50 18.51 2.02 7.40
CA ASP A 50 19.48 0.93 7.66
C ASP A 50 19.94 0.18 6.40
N GLY A 51 20.00 0.87 5.25
CA GLY A 51 20.36 0.26 3.96
C GLY A 51 19.24 -0.49 3.25
N TYR A 52 18.00 -0.46 3.78
CA TYR A 52 16.81 -0.98 3.12
C TYR A 52 16.03 0.11 2.42
N THR A 53 15.57 -0.15 1.21
CA THR A 53 14.71 0.75 0.44
C THR A 53 13.26 0.60 0.89
N ALA A 54 12.55 1.73 1.01
CA ALA A 54 11.12 1.75 1.34
C ALA A 54 10.28 1.49 0.08
N TYR A 55 9.79 0.26 -0.12
CA TYR A 55 8.87 -0.09 -1.20
C TYR A 55 7.42 0.17 -0.78
N LYS A 56 6.67 0.84 -1.64
CA LYS A 56 5.28 1.22 -1.42
C LYS A 56 4.37 0.11 -1.90
N ALA A 57 3.64 -0.51 -0.98
CA ALA A 57 2.79 -1.66 -1.25
C ALA A 57 1.33 -1.41 -0.88
N ASP A 58 0.40 -2.00 -1.64
CA ASP A 58 -0.98 -2.19 -1.23
C ASP A 58 -1.27 -3.69 -1.18
N LEU A 59 -1.53 -4.20 0.02
CA LEU A 59 -1.67 -5.62 0.29
C LEU A 59 -3.14 -6.08 0.35
N HIS A 60 -4.10 -5.18 -0.01
CA HIS A 60 -5.52 -5.48 0.01
C HIS A 60 -6.27 -4.65 -1.03
N ASN A 61 -6.69 -5.30 -2.12
CA ASN A 61 -7.47 -4.65 -3.18
C ASN A 61 -8.26 -5.68 -3.98
N HIS A 62 -9.32 -5.22 -4.66
CA HIS A 62 -10.30 -6.02 -5.38
C HIS A 62 -10.45 -5.59 -6.83
N THR A 63 -10.89 -6.52 -7.67
CA THR A 63 -11.21 -6.29 -9.07
C THR A 63 -12.52 -6.99 -9.44
N VAL A 64 -12.86 -6.94 -10.73
CA VAL A 64 -14.02 -7.65 -11.28
C VAL A 64 -13.96 -9.19 -11.12
N PHE A 65 -12.85 -9.74 -10.62
CA PHE A 65 -12.77 -11.14 -10.23
C PHE A 65 -13.44 -11.48 -8.91
N SER A 66 -13.75 -10.45 -8.11
CA SER A 66 -14.65 -10.56 -6.97
C SER A 66 -15.79 -9.54 -7.10
N ASP A 67 -15.78 -8.47 -6.39
CA ASP A 67 -16.80 -7.42 -6.36
C ASP A 67 -16.27 -6.02 -6.63
N GLY A 68 -15.00 -5.91 -7.02
CA GLY A 68 -14.41 -4.66 -7.49
C GLY A 68 -14.88 -4.27 -8.90
N HIS A 69 -14.68 -3.01 -9.27
CA HIS A 69 -15.20 -2.42 -10.52
C HIS A 69 -14.16 -2.28 -11.62
N LEU A 70 -12.88 -2.52 -11.34
CA LEU A 70 -11.81 -2.47 -12.33
C LEU A 70 -11.38 -3.85 -12.79
N THR A 71 -10.92 -3.94 -14.04
CA THR A 71 -10.19 -5.11 -14.47
C THR A 71 -8.84 -5.21 -13.76
N MET A 72 -8.28 -6.41 -13.67
CA MET A 72 -6.97 -6.61 -13.06
C MET A 72 -5.87 -5.77 -13.74
N GLN A 73 -5.92 -5.64 -15.07
CA GLN A 73 -4.95 -4.82 -15.80
C GLN A 73 -5.05 -3.33 -15.42
N SER A 74 -6.28 -2.84 -15.27
CA SER A 74 -6.52 -1.45 -14.85
C SER A 74 -6.08 -1.22 -13.41
N ARG A 75 -6.31 -2.18 -12.51
CA ARG A 75 -5.87 -2.10 -11.11
C ARG A 75 -4.34 -2.04 -10.99
N VAL A 76 -3.62 -2.88 -11.73
CA VAL A 76 -2.15 -2.84 -11.77
C VAL A 76 -1.64 -1.50 -12.30
N ARG A 77 -2.19 -1.02 -13.43
CA ARG A 77 -1.81 0.27 -14.02
C ARG A 77 -2.09 1.44 -13.08
N GLU A 78 -3.26 1.45 -12.43
CA GLU A 78 -3.66 2.48 -11.49
C GLU A 78 -2.75 2.51 -10.26
N ALA A 79 -2.45 1.35 -9.68
CA ALA A 79 -1.53 1.24 -8.55
C ALA A 79 -0.15 1.81 -8.88
N TRP A 80 0.39 1.48 -10.05
CA TRP A 80 1.64 2.05 -10.54
C TRP A 80 1.54 3.58 -10.70
N ALA A 81 0.46 4.08 -11.33
CA ALA A 81 0.25 5.51 -11.53
C ALA A 81 0.11 6.27 -10.20
N ASP A 82 -0.44 5.63 -9.17
CA ASP A 82 -0.54 6.18 -7.82
C ASP A 82 0.78 6.14 -7.04
N GLY A 83 1.84 5.56 -7.61
CA GLY A 83 3.18 5.56 -7.03
C GLY A 83 3.55 4.30 -6.27
N LEU A 84 2.74 3.22 -6.34
CA LEU A 84 3.05 1.96 -5.70
C LEU A 84 4.08 1.14 -6.49
N ASP A 85 4.92 0.41 -5.78
CA ASP A 85 5.93 -0.51 -6.33
C ASP A 85 5.44 -1.96 -6.31
N VAL A 86 4.49 -2.26 -5.40
CA VAL A 86 4.03 -3.61 -5.09
C VAL A 86 2.52 -3.61 -4.88
N ILE A 87 1.81 -4.60 -5.41
CA ILE A 87 0.44 -4.90 -5.00
C ILE A 87 0.28 -6.39 -4.72
N ALA A 88 -0.59 -6.73 -3.77
CA ALA A 88 -1.07 -8.09 -3.62
C ALA A 88 -2.37 -8.27 -4.42
N VAL A 89 -2.59 -9.47 -4.95
CA VAL A 89 -3.87 -9.85 -5.53
C VAL A 89 -4.67 -10.55 -4.44
N THR A 90 -5.78 -9.93 -4.00
CA THR A 90 -6.55 -10.38 -2.83
C THR A 90 -8.04 -10.43 -3.10
N GLU A 91 -8.41 -10.98 -4.26
CA GLU A 91 -9.80 -11.24 -4.59
C GLU A 91 -10.48 -12.11 -3.54
N HIS A 92 -11.77 -11.86 -3.29
CA HIS A 92 -12.53 -12.71 -2.40
C HIS A 92 -12.53 -14.17 -2.85
N LEU A 93 -12.30 -15.07 -1.92
CA LEU A 93 -12.39 -16.51 -2.14
C LEU A 93 -13.85 -16.96 -2.29
N GLU A 94 -14.76 -16.37 -1.50
CA GLU A 94 -16.15 -16.81 -1.38
C GLU A 94 -17.19 -15.88 -1.99
N PHE A 95 -16.81 -14.68 -2.40
CA PHE A 95 -17.72 -13.69 -2.97
C PHE A 95 -17.24 -13.18 -4.33
N ARG A 96 -17.79 -13.75 -5.40
CA ARG A 96 -17.36 -13.50 -6.79
C ARG A 96 -18.58 -13.28 -7.71
N PRO A 97 -19.32 -12.18 -7.52
CA PRO A 97 -20.60 -11.98 -8.22
C PRO A 97 -20.45 -11.78 -9.73
N HIS A 98 -19.30 -11.27 -10.20
CA HIS A 98 -19.09 -10.90 -11.59
C HIS A 98 -18.42 -12.02 -12.42
N GLU A 99 -17.91 -13.07 -11.81
CA GLU A 99 -17.05 -14.03 -12.50
C GLU A 99 -17.75 -14.80 -13.61
N LYS A 100 -19.03 -15.12 -13.46
CA LYS A 100 -19.84 -15.77 -14.52
C LYS A 100 -19.85 -14.97 -15.83
N ASP A 101 -19.81 -13.63 -15.74
CA ASP A 101 -19.86 -12.75 -16.91
C ASP A 101 -18.47 -12.55 -17.52
N LEU A 102 -17.43 -12.73 -16.72
CA LEU A 102 -16.04 -12.60 -17.15
C LEU A 102 -15.51 -13.84 -17.85
N VAL A 103 -15.98 -15.03 -17.48
CA VAL A 103 -15.46 -16.32 -17.96
C VAL A 103 -15.40 -16.40 -19.48
N LYS A 104 -16.40 -15.87 -20.17
CA LYS A 104 -16.44 -15.82 -21.64
C LYS A 104 -15.29 -15.02 -22.27
N TYR A 105 -14.67 -14.11 -21.51
CA TYR A 105 -13.53 -13.30 -21.95
C TYR A 105 -12.18 -13.87 -21.50
N LEU A 106 -12.15 -14.74 -20.49
CA LEU A 106 -10.92 -15.28 -19.91
C LEU A 106 -10.11 -16.14 -20.86
N LYS A 107 -10.74 -16.80 -21.82
CA LYS A 107 -10.05 -17.60 -22.84
C LYS A 107 -8.99 -16.79 -23.59
N GLY A 108 -9.26 -15.52 -23.86
CA GLY A 108 -8.29 -14.61 -24.49
C GLY A 108 -7.04 -14.35 -23.65
N TYR A 109 -7.11 -14.53 -22.33
CA TYR A 109 -5.99 -14.33 -21.40
C TYR A 109 -5.29 -15.62 -21.00
N THR A 110 -6.05 -16.69 -20.75
CA THR A 110 -5.53 -17.95 -20.22
C THR A 110 -5.32 -19.01 -21.29
N GLY A 111 -5.93 -18.84 -22.49
CA GLY A 111 -5.95 -19.87 -23.55
C GLY A 111 -6.84 -21.07 -23.24
N LYS A 112 -7.51 -21.09 -22.07
CA LYS A 112 -8.36 -22.19 -21.61
C LYS A 112 -9.82 -21.77 -21.61
N ASP A 113 -10.73 -22.71 -21.95
CA ASP A 113 -12.15 -22.54 -21.69
C ASP A 113 -12.39 -22.65 -20.20
N ALA A 114 -12.83 -21.55 -19.59
CA ALA A 114 -13.20 -21.52 -18.19
C ALA A 114 -14.72 -21.65 -18.08
N LYS A 115 -15.17 -22.44 -17.10
CA LYS A 115 -16.56 -22.49 -16.69
C LYS A 115 -16.64 -21.86 -15.30
N ALA A 116 -17.43 -20.81 -15.15
CA ALA A 116 -17.71 -20.30 -13.82
C ALA A 116 -19.22 -20.12 -13.65
N LYS A 117 -19.65 -20.35 -12.43
CA LYS A 117 -20.93 -19.88 -11.93
C LYS A 117 -20.62 -18.70 -11.01
N ALA A 118 -21.39 -17.61 -11.11
CA ALA A 118 -21.35 -16.62 -10.06
C ALA A 118 -21.77 -17.26 -8.75
N TYR A 119 -21.03 -16.99 -7.70
CA TYR A 119 -21.37 -17.52 -6.39
C TYR A 119 -21.16 -16.49 -5.30
N ASP A 120 -22.02 -16.58 -4.34
CA ASP A 120 -21.96 -15.86 -3.08
C ASP A 120 -22.07 -16.91 -1.96
N PHE A 121 -20.93 -17.34 -1.43
CA PHE A 121 -20.88 -18.28 -0.31
C PHE A 121 -20.78 -17.58 1.02
N VAL A 122 -20.73 -16.26 1.00
CA VAL A 122 -20.64 -15.43 2.22
C VAL A 122 -21.90 -15.58 3.04
N SER A 123 -23.07 -15.65 2.37
CA SER A 123 -24.40 -15.69 2.99
C SER A 123 -25.10 -17.06 2.97
N LYS A 124 -24.49 -18.08 2.39
CA LYS A 124 -25.05 -19.43 2.25
C LYS A 124 -24.11 -20.47 2.85
N PRO A 125 -24.61 -21.70 3.16
CA PRO A 125 -23.71 -22.80 3.49
C PRO A 125 -22.65 -22.95 2.43
N CYS A 126 -21.39 -23.01 2.83
CA CYS A 126 -20.29 -23.14 1.90
C CYS A 126 -20.40 -24.48 1.16
N PRO A 127 -20.28 -24.48 -0.19
CA PRO A 127 -20.32 -25.71 -0.95
C PRO A 127 -19.12 -26.59 -0.63
N VAL A 128 -19.21 -27.85 -0.98
CA VAL A 128 -18.04 -28.73 -1.01
C VAL A 128 -17.08 -28.25 -2.10
N LYS A 129 -15.80 -28.54 -1.95
CA LYS A 129 -14.74 -28.05 -2.84
C LYS A 129 -14.96 -28.44 -4.31
N GLU A 130 -15.55 -29.59 -4.54
CA GLU A 130 -15.86 -30.19 -5.84
C GLU A 130 -16.87 -29.38 -6.66
N ASP A 131 -17.70 -28.58 -5.98
CA ASP A 131 -18.68 -27.70 -6.64
C ASP A 131 -18.07 -26.39 -7.15
N ILE A 132 -16.80 -26.11 -6.80
CA ILE A 132 -16.08 -24.91 -7.21
C ILE A 132 -15.37 -25.18 -8.53
N SER A 133 -15.81 -24.50 -9.59
CA SER A 133 -15.26 -24.65 -10.94
C SER A 133 -14.36 -23.50 -11.38
N VAL A 134 -13.98 -22.63 -10.45
CA VAL A 134 -13.19 -21.43 -10.71
C VAL A 134 -11.70 -21.70 -10.49
N ASP A 135 -10.85 -21.09 -11.31
CA ASP A 135 -9.41 -21.06 -11.10
C ASP A 135 -9.01 -19.73 -10.41
N PHE A 136 -8.76 -19.80 -9.11
CA PHE A 136 -8.39 -18.66 -8.28
C PHE A 136 -6.99 -18.12 -8.57
N ASN A 137 -6.19 -18.77 -9.40
CA ASN A 137 -4.86 -18.29 -9.77
C ASN A 137 -4.89 -17.33 -10.97
N VAL A 138 -5.96 -17.37 -11.77
CA VAL A 138 -6.09 -16.53 -12.99
C VAL A 138 -5.87 -15.04 -12.74
N PRO A 139 -6.43 -14.40 -11.68
CA PRO A 139 -6.17 -12.99 -11.40
C PRO A 139 -4.70 -12.69 -11.19
N VAL A 140 -3.97 -13.58 -10.49
CA VAL A 140 -2.52 -13.43 -10.23
C VAL A 140 -1.73 -13.54 -11.54
N GLU A 141 -2.09 -14.46 -12.44
CA GLU A 141 -1.42 -14.62 -13.74
C GLU A 141 -1.58 -13.36 -14.60
N ILE A 142 -2.79 -12.80 -14.65
CA ILE A 142 -3.09 -11.56 -15.38
C ILE A 142 -2.32 -10.39 -14.78
N ALA A 143 -2.31 -10.27 -13.45
CA ALA A 143 -1.57 -9.21 -12.75
C ALA A 143 -0.07 -9.28 -13.06
N ARG A 144 0.55 -10.46 -12.96
CA ARG A 144 1.97 -10.66 -13.27
C ARG A 144 2.32 -10.34 -14.71
N LYS A 145 1.47 -10.75 -15.66
CA LYS A 145 1.66 -10.42 -17.08
C LYS A 145 1.59 -8.91 -17.31
N THR A 146 0.65 -8.24 -16.68
CA THR A 146 0.46 -6.79 -16.81
C THR A 146 1.60 -6.01 -16.16
N ALA A 147 2.03 -6.44 -14.97
CA ALA A 147 3.05 -5.78 -14.16
C ALA A 147 4.41 -5.66 -14.87
N LYS A 148 4.72 -6.55 -15.82
CA LYS A 148 5.94 -6.47 -16.65
C LYS A 148 6.07 -5.15 -17.40
N ASN A 149 4.93 -4.50 -17.73
CA ASN A 149 4.93 -3.23 -18.44
C ASN A 149 5.16 -2.02 -17.52
N TYR A 150 5.12 -2.20 -16.20
CA TYR A 150 5.13 -1.15 -15.19
C TYR A 150 6.23 -1.30 -14.14
N ASP A 151 7.09 -2.31 -14.27
CA ASP A 151 8.15 -2.61 -13.29
C ASP A 151 7.59 -2.74 -11.86
N MET A 152 6.43 -3.39 -11.70
CA MET A 152 5.78 -3.67 -10.42
C MET A 152 5.98 -5.12 -9.99
N THR A 153 6.00 -5.34 -8.69
CA THR A 153 5.97 -6.69 -8.11
C THR A 153 4.54 -7.07 -7.70
N ILE A 154 4.13 -8.28 -8.05
CA ILE A 154 2.83 -8.85 -7.70
C ILE A 154 3.01 -9.92 -6.63
N ILE A 155 2.46 -9.66 -5.45
CA ILE A 155 2.35 -10.67 -4.40
C ILE A 155 1.11 -11.52 -4.68
N PRO A 156 1.26 -12.83 -4.89
CA PRO A 156 0.11 -13.72 -5.04
C PRO A 156 -0.62 -13.84 -3.71
N GLY A 157 -1.94 -13.82 -3.76
CA GLY A 157 -2.76 -13.91 -2.56
C GLY A 157 -4.22 -14.11 -2.88
N ILE A 158 -5.04 -14.17 -1.83
CA ILE A 158 -6.49 -14.28 -1.89
C ILE A 158 -7.07 -13.89 -0.54
N GLU A 159 -8.28 -13.35 -0.50
CA GLU A 159 -8.97 -13.02 0.73
C GLU A 159 -9.99 -14.10 1.12
N VAL A 160 -9.83 -14.64 2.32
CA VAL A 160 -10.83 -15.51 2.97
C VAL A 160 -11.87 -14.61 3.62
N THR A 161 -13.10 -14.65 3.11
CA THR A 161 -14.21 -13.77 3.50
C THR A 161 -15.43 -14.59 3.91
N ARG A 162 -15.85 -14.50 5.15
CA ARG A 162 -16.96 -15.30 5.68
C ARG A 162 -17.98 -14.48 6.45
N LYS A 163 -19.24 -14.81 6.28
CA LYS A 163 -20.32 -14.38 7.18
C LYS A 163 -20.73 -15.55 8.10
N PRO A 164 -21.21 -15.26 9.29
CA PRO A 164 -21.37 -13.90 9.87
C PRO A 164 -20.03 -13.22 10.10
N ASP A 165 -20.05 -11.88 10.24
CA ASP A 165 -18.84 -11.02 10.37
C ASP A 165 -17.92 -11.42 11.54
N GLU A 166 -18.40 -12.28 12.45
CA GLU A 166 -17.58 -12.87 13.54
C GLU A 166 -16.42 -13.73 13.03
N TYR A 167 -16.47 -14.22 11.79
CA TYR A 167 -15.35 -14.96 11.18
C TYR A 167 -14.27 -14.05 10.61
N CYS A 168 -14.56 -12.74 10.45
CA CYS A 168 -13.62 -11.73 9.94
C CYS A 168 -13.12 -12.01 8.53
N HIS A 169 -12.27 -11.14 8.03
CA HIS A 169 -11.64 -11.27 6.73
C HIS A 169 -10.12 -11.40 6.91
N PHE A 170 -9.50 -12.23 6.08
CA PHE A 170 -8.08 -12.51 6.16
C PHE A 170 -7.47 -12.64 4.78
N ASN A 171 -6.42 -11.87 4.50
CA ASN A 171 -5.64 -12.06 3.29
C ASN A 171 -4.57 -13.13 3.50
N ALA A 172 -4.58 -14.16 2.66
CA ALA A 172 -3.44 -15.04 2.50
C ALA A 172 -2.51 -14.41 1.46
N LEU A 173 -1.27 -14.09 1.83
CA LEU A 173 -0.27 -13.44 0.99
C LEU A 173 0.90 -14.40 0.71
N PHE A 174 1.56 -14.26 -0.44
CA PHE A 174 2.64 -15.15 -0.89
C PHE A 174 2.19 -16.60 -1.06
N THR A 175 0.97 -16.78 -1.54
CA THR A 175 0.40 -18.09 -1.84
C THR A 175 1.11 -18.76 -3.02
N LYS A 176 1.13 -20.09 -3.05
CA LYS A 176 1.64 -20.88 -4.18
C LYS A 176 0.51 -21.32 -5.11
N ASP A 177 -0.61 -21.71 -4.53
CA ASP A 177 -1.81 -22.17 -5.23
C ASP A 177 -3.06 -21.73 -4.46
N ASN A 178 -3.78 -20.75 -5.00
CA ASN A 178 -5.01 -20.24 -4.40
C ASN A 178 -6.15 -21.29 -4.45
N ASN A 179 -6.12 -22.19 -5.43
CA ASN A 179 -7.13 -23.27 -5.55
C ASN A 179 -7.07 -24.26 -4.39
N ALA A 180 -5.93 -24.39 -3.73
CA ALA A 180 -5.74 -25.29 -2.61
C ALA A 180 -6.17 -24.68 -1.26
N ILE A 181 -6.57 -23.39 -1.20
CA ILE A 181 -6.86 -22.69 0.05
C ILE A 181 -8.29 -22.95 0.53
N TYR A 182 -9.25 -22.96 -0.38
CA TYR A 182 -10.66 -23.07 -0.01
C TYR A 182 -10.97 -24.33 0.81
N ASP A 183 -11.72 -24.15 1.87
CA ASP A 183 -12.37 -25.21 2.66
C ASP A 183 -13.69 -24.67 3.23
N PRO A 184 -14.77 -25.47 3.34
CA PRO A 184 -16.01 -25.05 4.00
C PRO A 184 -15.82 -24.54 5.40
N ASN A 185 -14.81 -25.03 6.15
CA ASN A 185 -14.41 -24.53 7.43
C ASN A 185 -13.39 -23.37 7.26
N PRO A 186 -13.72 -22.13 7.68
CA PRO A 186 -12.82 -20.98 7.51
C PRO A 186 -11.47 -21.14 8.19
N MET A 187 -11.41 -21.81 9.35
CA MET A 187 -10.14 -22.08 10.03
C MET A 187 -9.26 -23.01 9.20
N GLN A 188 -9.86 -24.00 8.52
CA GLN A 188 -9.12 -24.89 7.64
C GLN A 188 -8.58 -24.14 6.41
N SER A 189 -9.34 -23.17 5.86
CA SER A 189 -8.81 -22.28 4.78
C SER A 189 -7.56 -21.53 5.26
N LEU A 190 -7.54 -21.00 6.48
CA LEU A 190 -6.33 -20.34 7.03
C LEU A 190 -5.17 -21.33 7.21
N ARG A 191 -5.44 -22.55 7.69
CA ARG A 191 -4.42 -23.61 7.80
C ARG A 191 -3.87 -24.01 6.43
N ASN A 192 -4.72 -24.14 5.42
CA ASN A 192 -4.30 -24.44 4.05
C ASN A 192 -3.39 -23.36 3.47
N ALA A 193 -3.67 -22.08 3.76
CA ALA A 193 -2.79 -20.97 3.41
C ALA A 193 -1.42 -21.10 4.11
N LYS A 194 -1.42 -21.34 5.43
CA LYS A 194 -0.19 -21.52 6.22
C LYS A 194 0.62 -22.73 5.75
N ALA A 195 -0.02 -23.84 5.37
CA ALA A 195 0.66 -25.03 4.86
C ALA A 195 1.45 -24.77 3.56
N GLN A 196 1.08 -23.76 2.78
CA GLN A 196 1.82 -23.30 1.61
C GLN A 196 2.99 -22.36 1.94
N GLY A 197 3.12 -21.96 3.21
CA GLY A 197 4.03 -20.94 3.66
C GLY A 197 3.51 -19.51 3.47
N ALA A 198 2.23 -19.30 3.21
CA ALA A 198 1.63 -17.97 3.09
C ALA A 198 1.66 -17.23 4.44
N LEU A 199 1.67 -15.89 4.37
CA LEU A 199 1.37 -15.03 5.51
C LEU A 199 -0.14 -14.78 5.56
N VAL A 200 -0.70 -14.76 6.75
CA VAL A 200 -2.10 -14.44 6.97
C VAL A 200 -2.21 -13.08 7.65
N LEU A 201 -2.82 -12.13 6.94
CA LEU A 201 -3.09 -10.78 7.40
C LEU A 201 -4.54 -10.67 7.87
N HIS A 202 -4.76 -10.21 9.09
CA HIS A 202 -6.09 -9.90 9.61
C HIS A 202 -6.53 -8.53 9.09
N ASN A 203 -7.57 -8.52 8.24
CA ASN A 203 -8.06 -7.33 7.56
C ASN A 203 -8.97 -6.49 8.47
N HIS A 204 -8.98 -5.16 8.31
CA HIS A 204 -9.90 -4.16 8.88
C HIS A 204 -10.59 -4.60 10.20
N PRO A 205 -9.85 -4.82 11.30
CA PRO A 205 -10.31 -5.53 12.50
C PRO A 205 -11.41 -4.82 13.31
N GLY A 206 -11.75 -3.59 12.93
CA GLY A 206 -12.85 -2.80 13.53
C GLY A 206 -14.05 -2.59 12.61
N TRP A 207 -13.98 -3.03 11.37
CA TRP A 207 -15.00 -2.78 10.36
C TRP A 207 -16.38 -3.31 10.77
N LYS A 208 -17.41 -2.47 10.69
CA LYS A 208 -18.81 -2.76 11.10
C LYS A 208 -18.98 -3.23 12.55
N ARG A 209 -18.02 -2.93 13.44
CA ARG A 209 -18.06 -3.32 14.85
C ARG A 209 -18.25 -2.11 15.75
N LYS A 210 -18.78 -2.37 16.96
CA LYS A 210 -18.95 -1.34 17.99
C LYS A 210 -17.63 -0.98 18.69
N ASP A 211 -16.71 -1.93 18.75
CA ASP A 211 -15.40 -1.80 19.38
C ASP A 211 -14.40 -2.79 18.81
N MET A 212 -13.17 -2.74 19.28
CA MET A 212 -12.05 -3.59 18.87
C MET A 212 -11.95 -4.92 19.64
N SER A 213 -13.00 -5.35 20.36
CA SER A 213 -12.96 -6.64 21.05
C SER A 213 -12.89 -7.81 20.07
N MET A 214 -12.08 -8.81 20.40
CA MET A 214 -11.92 -9.99 19.54
C MET A 214 -13.11 -10.92 19.62
N THR A 215 -13.59 -11.38 18.47
CA THR A 215 -14.59 -12.44 18.34
C THR A 215 -14.08 -13.79 18.86
N LYS A 216 -14.94 -14.79 18.98
CA LYS A 216 -14.53 -16.15 19.34
C LYS A 216 -13.60 -16.75 18.27
N PHE A 217 -13.92 -16.51 17.00
CA PHE A 217 -13.12 -17.00 15.87
C PHE A 217 -11.71 -16.38 15.87
N GLU A 218 -11.62 -15.04 15.99
CA GLU A 218 -10.34 -14.35 16.09
C GLU A 218 -9.50 -14.90 17.25
N LYS A 219 -10.07 -15.02 18.45
CA LYS A 219 -9.36 -15.60 19.62
C LYS A 219 -8.81 -16.99 19.32
N ALA A 220 -9.57 -17.83 18.61
CA ALA A 220 -9.12 -19.14 18.21
C ALA A 220 -7.98 -19.08 17.19
N ALA A 221 -8.10 -18.25 16.12
CA ALA A 221 -7.08 -18.07 15.10
C ALA A 221 -5.77 -17.51 15.66
N TYR A 222 -5.87 -16.52 16.56
CA TYR A 222 -4.70 -15.95 17.24
C TYR A 222 -4.02 -16.96 18.16
N LYS A 223 -4.82 -17.74 18.91
CA LYS A 223 -4.30 -18.79 19.81
C LYS A 223 -3.60 -19.91 19.04
N GLU A 224 -4.11 -20.24 17.86
CA GLU A 224 -3.53 -21.27 16.98
C GLU A 224 -2.26 -20.79 16.27
N GLY A 225 -2.00 -19.46 16.24
CA GLY A 225 -0.81 -18.89 15.62
C GLY A 225 -0.86 -18.89 14.09
N VAL A 226 -2.07 -18.89 13.50
CA VAL A 226 -2.22 -18.83 12.03
C VAL A 226 -2.14 -17.42 11.47
N ILE A 227 -2.16 -16.38 12.31
CA ILE A 227 -2.09 -14.97 11.90
C ILE A 227 -0.65 -14.46 12.00
N ASP A 228 -0.21 -13.70 11.02
CA ASP A 228 1.14 -13.12 10.93
C ASP A 228 1.14 -11.59 10.97
N GLY A 229 0.04 -10.96 10.58
CA GLY A 229 -0.07 -9.50 10.48
C GLY A 229 -1.48 -8.99 10.74
N ILE A 230 -1.59 -7.67 10.86
CA ILE A 230 -2.87 -6.99 11.08
C ILE A 230 -2.91 -5.66 10.34
N GLU A 231 -4.04 -5.36 9.68
CA GLU A 231 -4.30 -4.03 9.17
C GLU A 231 -4.57 -3.08 10.33
N ILE A 232 -3.77 -2.03 10.42
CA ILE A 232 -4.00 -0.95 11.36
C ILE A 232 -4.64 0.27 10.69
N MET A 233 -4.58 0.33 9.36
CA MET A 233 -5.28 1.31 8.53
C MET A 233 -5.88 0.60 7.31
N ASN A 234 -7.15 0.90 7.01
CA ASN A 234 -7.85 0.38 5.85
C ASN A 234 -8.72 1.50 5.25
N GLY A 235 -8.47 1.87 3.98
CA GLY A 235 -9.12 3.03 3.38
C GLY A 235 -8.98 4.28 4.25
N SER A 236 -10.09 4.85 4.70
CA SER A 236 -10.11 6.01 5.61
C SER A 236 -10.16 5.64 7.10
N GLU A 237 -10.17 4.35 7.43
CA GLU A 237 -10.25 3.88 8.82
C GLU A 237 -8.87 3.68 9.42
N PHE A 238 -8.70 4.09 10.68
CA PHE A 238 -7.50 3.86 11.47
C PHE A 238 -7.87 3.19 12.80
N TYR A 239 -7.18 2.12 13.14
CA TYR A 239 -7.42 1.29 14.31
C TYR A 239 -6.24 1.33 15.30
N PRO A 240 -6.06 2.40 16.11
CA PRO A 240 -4.91 2.51 17.03
C PRO A 240 -4.78 1.33 17.99
N LYS A 241 -5.91 0.78 18.47
CA LYS A 241 -5.92 -0.41 19.34
C LYS A 241 -5.34 -1.66 18.68
N ALA A 242 -5.33 -1.71 17.34
CA ALA A 242 -4.71 -2.81 16.61
C ALA A 242 -3.18 -2.82 16.77
N LEU A 243 -2.53 -1.66 17.03
CA LEU A 243 -1.09 -1.60 17.35
C LEU A 243 -0.75 -2.38 18.63
N THR A 244 -1.55 -2.21 19.69
CA THR A 244 -1.38 -2.99 20.93
C THR A 244 -1.47 -4.50 20.66
N ARG A 245 -2.39 -4.89 19.78
CA ARG A 245 -2.55 -6.28 19.36
C ARG A 245 -1.37 -6.76 18.53
N ALA A 246 -0.89 -5.94 17.58
CA ALA A 246 0.28 -6.25 16.76
C ALA A 246 1.52 -6.53 17.61
N TRP A 247 1.79 -5.68 18.61
CA TRP A 247 2.95 -5.85 19.48
C TRP A 247 2.82 -7.08 20.39
N LYS A 248 1.63 -7.32 20.93
CA LYS A 248 1.37 -8.48 21.77
C LYS A 248 1.63 -9.81 21.06
N TYR A 249 1.29 -9.92 19.79
CA TYR A 249 1.39 -11.15 19.02
C TYR A 249 2.57 -11.16 18.03
N ASN A 250 3.41 -10.13 18.06
CA ASN A 250 4.54 -9.96 17.16
C ASN A 250 4.12 -9.99 15.67
N PHE A 251 3.06 -9.25 15.33
CA PHE A 251 2.56 -9.14 13.96
C PHE A 251 3.24 -8.01 13.19
N PHE A 252 3.38 -8.19 11.87
CA PHE A 252 3.63 -7.04 11.01
C PHE A 252 2.37 -6.17 10.92
N VAL A 253 2.57 -4.87 10.73
CA VAL A 253 1.48 -3.91 10.54
C VAL A 253 1.38 -3.48 9.10
N SER A 254 0.15 -3.19 8.64
CA SER A 254 -0.09 -2.72 7.28
C SER A 254 -1.13 -1.61 7.22
N SER A 255 -1.04 -0.84 6.14
CA SER A 255 -2.06 0.09 5.67
C SER A 255 -2.39 -0.25 4.23
N ASN A 256 -3.64 -0.57 3.98
CA ASN A 256 -4.10 -1.01 2.66
C ASN A 256 -5.39 -0.29 2.28
N THR A 257 -5.79 -0.44 1.02
CA THR A 257 -6.96 0.31 0.54
C THR A 257 -8.26 -0.44 0.65
N ASP A 258 -8.25 -1.76 0.50
CA ASP A 258 -9.46 -2.57 0.33
C ASP A 258 -10.34 -1.99 -0.81
N ILE A 259 -9.67 -1.53 -1.86
CA ILE A 259 -10.29 -0.70 -2.88
C ILE A 259 -11.08 -1.52 -3.89
N HIS A 260 -12.35 -1.19 -4.06
CA HIS A 260 -13.25 -1.79 -5.03
C HIS A 260 -13.46 -0.87 -6.24
N GLN A 261 -13.52 0.45 -6.00
CA GLN A 261 -13.71 1.49 -7.01
C GLN A 261 -12.36 1.93 -7.64
N PRO A 262 -12.36 2.76 -8.69
CA PRO A 262 -11.17 3.47 -9.11
C PRO A 262 -10.56 4.30 -7.97
N SER A 263 -9.23 4.35 -7.87
CA SER A 263 -8.54 5.13 -6.83
C SER A 263 -8.82 6.63 -6.94
N SER A 264 -9.13 7.10 -8.14
CA SER A 264 -9.57 8.48 -8.38
C SER A 264 -10.78 8.87 -7.56
N ASP A 265 -11.70 7.95 -7.32
CA ASP A 265 -12.93 8.22 -6.59
C ASP A 265 -12.69 8.33 -5.08
N ASN A 266 -11.78 7.52 -4.55
CA ASN A 266 -11.51 7.45 -3.12
C ASN A 266 -10.42 8.43 -2.66
N TYR A 267 -9.45 8.75 -3.53
CA TYR A 267 -8.25 9.50 -3.15
C TYR A 267 -8.06 10.78 -3.97
N LEU A 268 -7.97 10.68 -5.29
CA LEU A 268 -7.60 11.80 -6.14
C LEU A 268 -8.60 12.97 -6.06
N ARG A 269 -9.90 12.70 -6.08
CA ARG A 269 -10.96 13.72 -5.95
C ARG A 269 -10.86 14.51 -4.66
N HIS A 270 -10.26 13.93 -3.62
CA HIS A 270 -10.10 14.54 -2.30
C HIS A 270 -8.68 15.11 -2.08
N GLY A 271 -7.84 15.14 -3.12
CA GLY A 271 -6.45 15.58 -3.01
C GLY A 271 -5.60 14.70 -2.08
N LYS A 272 -6.00 13.45 -1.89
CA LYS A 272 -5.35 12.51 -0.97
C LYS A 272 -4.46 11.52 -1.72
N ARG A 273 -3.44 11.04 -1.03
CA ARG A 273 -2.63 9.91 -1.50
C ARG A 273 -3.29 8.60 -1.09
N ARG A 274 -3.12 7.59 -1.94
CA ARG A 274 -3.53 6.22 -1.66
C ARG A 274 -2.80 5.69 -0.42
N ASN A 275 -3.51 4.91 0.40
CA ASN A 275 -2.90 4.16 1.48
C ASN A 275 -1.77 3.28 0.97
N MET A 276 -0.76 3.09 1.80
CA MET A 276 0.34 2.19 1.47
C MET A 276 0.99 1.61 2.72
N THR A 277 1.44 0.39 2.60
CA THR A 277 2.40 -0.22 3.51
C THR A 277 3.79 0.05 2.97
N LEU A 278 4.64 0.74 3.73
CA LEU A 278 6.06 0.89 3.41
C LEU A 278 6.78 -0.36 3.87
N ILE A 279 7.35 -1.11 2.95
CA ILE A 279 8.11 -2.33 3.22
C ILE A 279 9.60 -2.02 3.02
N PHE A 280 10.40 -2.12 4.08
CA PHE A 280 11.84 -1.84 4.03
C PHE A 280 12.61 -3.11 3.67
N ALA A 281 12.94 -3.26 2.40
CA ALA A 281 13.56 -4.44 1.81
C ALA A 281 14.83 -4.10 1.03
N LYS A 282 15.67 -5.09 0.74
CA LYS A 282 16.89 -4.90 -0.06
C LYS A 282 16.58 -4.59 -1.51
N ASP A 283 15.61 -5.29 -2.05
CA ASP A 283 15.08 -5.12 -3.39
C ASP A 283 13.58 -5.49 -3.39
N LYS A 284 12.90 -5.36 -4.55
CA LYS A 284 11.47 -5.65 -4.67
C LYS A 284 11.17 -7.09 -5.14
N SER A 285 12.10 -8.03 -5.03
CA SER A 285 11.82 -9.44 -5.24
C SER A 285 10.83 -9.97 -4.19
N LEU A 286 10.09 -11.02 -4.53
CA LEU A 286 9.16 -11.62 -3.58
C LEU A 286 9.86 -12.15 -2.34
N GLU A 287 11.07 -12.68 -2.50
CA GLU A 287 11.91 -13.19 -1.43
C GLU A 287 12.34 -12.07 -0.47
N SER A 288 12.81 -10.94 -1.02
CA SER A 288 13.27 -9.80 -0.23
C SER A 288 12.12 -9.08 0.48
N LEU A 289 10.97 -8.91 -0.20
CA LEU A 289 9.76 -8.37 0.40
C LEU A 289 9.22 -9.28 1.50
N ARG A 290 9.22 -10.60 1.27
CA ARG A 290 8.79 -11.58 2.26
C ARG A 290 9.68 -11.55 3.51
N GLU A 291 10.98 -11.55 3.33
CA GLU A 291 11.95 -11.44 4.42
C GLU A 291 11.74 -10.15 5.24
N ALA A 292 11.52 -9.01 4.57
CA ALA A 292 11.27 -7.75 5.23
C ALA A 292 9.99 -7.77 6.09
N ILE A 293 8.91 -8.35 5.58
CA ILE A 293 7.65 -8.50 6.32
C ILE A 293 7.82 -9.47 7.49
N ASP A 294 8.50 -10.60 7.31
CA ASP A 294 8.81 -11.56 8.38
C ASP A 294 9.65 -10.91 9.49
N ALA A 295 10.55 -10.00 9.12
CA ALA A 295 11.35 -9.20 10.06
C ALA A 295 10.61 -7.98 10.63
N ARG A 296 9.31 -7.77 10.36
CA ARG A 296 8.47 -6.65 10.82
C ARG A 296 8.96 -5.27 10.36
N ARG A 297 9.74 -5.21 9.28
CA ARG A 297 10.20 -3.94 8.71
C ARG A 297 9.11 -3.30 7.83
N THR A 298 7.98 -2.96 8.46
CA THR A 298 6.83 -2.32 7.80
C THR A 298 6.35 -1.11 8.57
N LEU A 299 5.95 -0.04 7.84
CA LEU A 299 5.22 1.10 8.38
C LEU A 299 3.91 1.27 7.60
N ALA A 300 2.84 1.57 8.31
CA ALA A 300 1.54 1.87 7.73
C ALA A 300 1.39 3.36 7.47
N TYR A 301 1.04 3.75 6.24
CA TYR A 301 0.81 5.13 5.85
C TYR A 301 -0.63 5.33 5.35
N SER A 302 -1.32 6.31 5.89
CA SER A 302 -2.62 6.78 5.40
C SER A 302 -2.82 8.25 5.73
N TYR A 303 -3.29 9.06 4.74
CA TYR A 303 -3.71 10.45 4.92
C TYR A 303 -2.73 11.34 5.70
N GLY A 304 -1.41 11.19 5.46
CA GLY A 304 -0.36 11.95 6.17
C GLY A 304 0.00 11.39 7.55
N THR A 305 -0.63 10.30 7.99
CA THR A 305 -0.34 9.60 9.25
C THR A 305 0.55 8.40 8.99
N LEU A 306 1.53 8.20 9.85
CA LEU A 306 2.44 7.06 9.81
C LEU A 306 2.34 6.26 11.12
N ALA A 307 2.27 4.93 11.03
CA ALA A 307 2.19 4.10 12.22
C ALA A 307 3.02 2.83 12.07
N GLY A 308 3.60 2.36 13.17
CA GLY A 308 4.42 1.16 13.20
C GLY A 308 5.32 1.08 14.43
N GLU A 309 6.36 0.26 14.33
CA GLU A 309 7.33 0.08 15.41
C GLU A 309 8.11 1.38 15.67
N GLU A 310 8.29 1.73 16.95
CA GLU A 310 8.83 3.02 17.37
C GLU A 310 10.24 3.28 16.83
N SER A 311 11.13 2.30 16.87
CA SER A 311 12.50 2.48 16.42
C SER A 311 12.57 2.70 14.91
N LEU A 312 11.73 2.00 14.14
CA LEU A 312 11.64 2.16 12.70
C LEU A 312 11.03 3.53 12.32
N LEU A 313 9.97 3.98 13.02
CA LEU A 313 9.40 5.32 12.85
C LEU A 313 10.44 6.42 13.12
N ARG A 314 11.22 6.28 14.19
CA ARG A 314 12.27 7.24 14.56
C ARG A 314 13.36 7.32 13.49
N LYS A 315 13.88 6.18 13.05
CA LYS A 315 14.89 6.10 11.98
C LYS A 315 14.37 6.65 10.66
N PHE A 316 13.10 6.38 10.32
CA PHE A 316 12.47 6.92 9.12
C PHE A 316 12.37 8.44 9.18
N PHE A 317 11.95 9.01 10.32
CA PHE A 317 11.95 10.46 10.52
C PHE A 317 13.35 11.04 10.39
N GLU A 318 14.34 10.48 11.10
CA GLU A 318 15.74 10.93 11.07
C GLU A 318 16.33 10.88 9.65
N ALA A 319 16.00 9.85 8.86
CA ALA A 319 16.41 9.74 7.47
C ALA A 319 15.66 10.70 6.53
N SER A 320 14.48 11.21 6.94
CA SER A 320 13.68 12.16 6.18
C SER A 320 14.15 13.60 6.29
N ILE A 321 14.93 13.93 7.29
CA ILE A 321 15.27 15.33 7.61
C ILE A 321 16.77 15.59 7.61
N GLU A 322 17.10 16.86 7.35
CA GLU A 322 18.43 17.43 7.62
C GLU A 322 18.29 18.55 8.61
N VAL A 323 19.14 18.58 9.64
CA VAL A 323 19.17 19.62 10.67
C VAL A 323 20.50 20.34 10.59
N ARG A 324 20.45 21.67 10.45
CA ARG A 324 21.66 22.52 10.41
C ARG A 324 21.49 23.74 11.31
N GLN A 325 22.47 23.99 12.21
CA GLN A 325 22.53 25.22 13.00
C GLN A 325 22.84 26.38 12.08
N ILE A 326 22.07 27.47 12.19
CA ILE A 326 22.21 28.68 11.37
C ILE A 326 22.64 29.92 12.19
N ALA A 327 22.30 29.97 13.44
CA ALA A 327 22.65 31.09 14.31
C ALA A 327 22.70 30.71 15.79
N VAL A 328 23.32 31.59 16.60
CA VAL A 328 23.21 31.60 18.06
C VAL A 328 22.88 33.05 18.47
N ASP A 329 21.83 33.22 19.23
CA ASP A 329 21.44 34.56 19.69
C ASP A 329 22.33 35.08 20.83
N LYS A 330 22.11 36.34 21.23
CA LYS A 330 22.88 37.01 22.32
C LYS A 330 22.74 36.32 23.69
N LYS A 331 21.78 35.43 23.86
CA LYS A 331 21.54 34.61 25.07
C LYS A 331 22.08 33.20 24.95
N GLY A 332 22.84 32.91 23.90
CA GLY A 332 23.38 31.55 23.62
C GLY A 332 22.38 30.56 23.10
N ARG A 333 21.14 30.96 22.69
CA ARG A 333 20.12 30.05 22.18
C ARG A 333 20.37 29.79 20.72
N ARG A 334 20.37 28.51 20.35
CA ARG A 334 20.59 28.06 18.96
C ARG A 334 19.35 28.27 18.11
N GLN A 335 19.58 28.62 16.86
CA GLN A 335 18.58 28.55 15.78
C GLN A 335 19.02 27.48 14.78
N ILE A 336 18.11 26.62 14.41
CA ILE A 336 18.33 25.54 13.43
C ILE A 336 17.37 25.70 12.27
N ILE A 337 17.80 25.30 11.08
CA ILE A 337 16.93 25.01 9.97
C ILE A 337 16.74 23.50 9.91
N VAL A 338 15.51 23.06 9.80
CA VAL A 338 15.14 21.66 9.60
C VAL A 338 14.56 21.54 8.21
N THR A 339 15.20 20.77 7.36
CA THR A 339 14.79 20.50 5.97
C THR A 339 14.22 19.10 5.87
N ASN A 340 13.01 18.98 5.35
CA ASN A 340 12.36 17.72 5.07
C ASN A 340 12.59 17.32 3.61
N ASN A 341 13.32 16.25 3.38
CA ASN A 341 13.66 15.71 2.08
C ASN A 341 12.74 14.55 1.66
N SER A 342 11.58 14.39 2.31
CA SER A 342 10.64 13.30 2.04
C SER A 342 9.28 13.83 1.54
N SER A 343 8.45 12.93 1.03
CA SER A 343 7.06 13.21 0.68
C SER A 343 6.10 13.17 1.88
N MET A 344 6.61 12.92 3.08
CA MET A 344 5.84 13.02 4.32
C MET A 344 5.78 14.46 4.80
N GLU A 345 4.71 14.83 5.46
CA GLU A 345 4.65 16.02 6.33
C GLU A 345 4.90 15.60 7.79
N TRP A 346 5.43 16.51 8.63
CA TRP A 346 5.69 16.24 10.04
C TRP A 346 5.05 17.30 10.90
N TRP A 347 4.27 16.88 11.88
CA TRP A 347 3.57 17.76 12.82
C TRP A 347 4.33 17.77 14.13
N LEU A 348 5.16 18.81 14.31
CA LEU A 348 6.08 18.95 15.43
C LEU A 348 5.39 19.71 16.57
N ALA A 349 4.97 19.02 17.61
CA ALA A 349 4.42 19.62 18.82
C ALA A 349 5.52 19.75 19.88
N ARG A 350 5.59 20.92 20.52
CA ARG A 350 6.46 21.20 21.67
C ARG A 350 5.64 21.87 22.76
N GLU A 351 5.91 21.52 24.02
CA GLU A 351 5.18 22.03 25.18
C GLU A 351 5.05 23.56 25.17
N GLY A 352 3.83 24.07 25.39
CA GLY A 352 3.51 25.48 25.43
C GLY A 352 3.65 26.24 24.10
N GLN A 353 3.71 25.53 22.96
CA GLN A 353 3.86 26.13 21.63
C GLN A 353 2.74 25.65 20.67
N LYS A 354 2.52 26.42 19.61
CA LYS A 354 1.73 25.93 18.47
C LYS A 354 2.47 24.78 17.79
N VAL A 355 1.71 23.87 17.18
CA VAL A 355 2.27 22.82 16.35
C VAL A 355 2.93 23.45 15.12
N GLU A 356 4.18 23.10 14.88
CA GLU A 356 4.90 23.50 13.68
C GLU A 356 4.67 22.43 12.60
N LEU A 357 4.26 22.86 11.42
CA LEU A 357 4.10 21.98 10.27
C LEU A 357 5.36 22.05 9.42
N LEU A 358 6.07 20.94 9.31
CA LEU A 358 7.17 20.76 8.37
C LEU A 358 6.63 19.99 7.17
N GLU A 359 6.22 20.74 6.13
CA GLU A 359 5.64 20.18 4.92
C GLU A 359 6.65 19.29 4.15
N ALA A 360 6.12 18.47 3.23
CA ALA A 360 6.95 17.69 2.32
C ALA A 360 7.86 18.58 1.47
N ASN A 361 9.13 18.20 1.32
CA ASN A 361 10.13 18.93 0.52
C ASN A 361 10.23 20.42 0.89
N SER A 362 10.17 20.74 2.18
CA SER A 362 10.21 22.10 2.71
C SER A 362 11.20 22.25 3.87
N SER A 363 11.36 23.49 4.34
CA SER A 363 12.22 23.79 5.49
C SER A 363 11.53 24.75 6.43
N ILE A 364 11.77 24.58 7.73
CA ILE A 364 11.36 25.53 8.78
C ILE A 364 12.55 25.92 9.65
N ILE A 365 12.45 27.10 10.28
CA ILE A 365 13.43 27.57 11.26
C ILE A 365 12.86 27.39 12.66
N LEU A 366 13.59 26.69 13.51
CA LEU A 366 13.24 26.47 14.91
C LEU A 366 14.25 27.17 15.83
N GLY A 367 13.74 27.76 16.91
CA GLY A 367 14.57 28.36 17.98
C GLY A 367 14.63 27.48 19.23
N GLU A 368 15.83 27.31 19.79
CA GLU A 368 16.04 26.64 21.07
C GLU A 368 15.34 27.37 22.20
N ARG A 369 14.81 26.64 23.17
CA ARG A 369 14.17 27.16 24.38
C ARG A 369 15.06 26.93 25.60
N THR A 370 15.08 27.89 26.51
CA THR A 370 15.84 27.80 27.76
C THR A 370 14.95 27.51 28.97
N THR A 371 13.63 27.70 28.83
CA THR A 371 12.65 27.56 29.91
C THR A 371 11.72 26.36 29.78
N THR A 372 11.72 25.71 28.66
CA THR A 372 10.86 24.53 28.36
C THR A 372 11.66 23.46 27.62
N SER A 373 11.11 22.25 27.53
CA SER A 373 11.74 21.16 26.80
C SER A 373 11.96 21.52 25.31
N ASN A 374 13.06 21.05 24.77
CA ASN A 374 13.34 21.06 23.32
C ASN A 374 12.97 19.73 22.62
N THR A 375 12.30 18.83 23.33
CA THR A 375 11.75 17.60 22.79
C THR A 375 10.48 17.90 21.99
N PHE A 376 10.41 17.37 20.79
CA PHE A 376 9.24 17.48 19.92
C PHE A 376 8.50 16.14 19.86
N THR A 377 7.17 16.18 19.98
CA THR A 377 6.29 15.07 19.72
C THR A 377 5.80 15.15 18.28
N LEU A 378 5.94 14.07 17.50
CA LEU A 378 5.45 13.98 16.12
C LEU A 378 4.00 13.49 16.12
N LEU A 379 3.02 14.40 16.09
CA LEU A 379 1.61 14.09 16.31
C LEU A 379 0.98 13.20 15.23
N ASN A 380 1.56 13.17 14.04
CA ASN A 380 1.09 12.30 12.94
C ASN A 380 1.86 10.98 12.86
N THR A 381 2.51 10.55 13.94
CA THR A 381 3.14 9.22 14.06
C THR A 381 2.54 8.43 15.22
N TRP A 382 2.35 7.13 15.04
CA TRP A 382 1.73 6.28 16.04
C TRP A 382 2.54 4.99 16.25
N SER A 383 3.08 4.82 17.45
CA SER A 383 3.80 3.60 17.86
C SER A 383 3.01 2.73 18.85
N GLY A 384 1.83 3.15 19.23
CA GLY A 384 0.90 2.48 20.12
C GLY A 384 -0.47 3.13 20.10
N GLU A 385 -1.42 2.63 20.90
CA GLU A 385 -2.82 3.10 20.94
C GLU A 385 -2.92 4.62 21.18
N ASP A 386 -2.10 5.16 22.11
CA ASP A 386 -2.05 6.57 22.46
C ASP A 386 -0.59 7.07 22.50
N LYS A 387 0.27 6.53 21.63
CA LYS A 387 1.70 6.81 21.71
C LYS A 387 2.24 7.34 20.39
N HIS A 388 2.76 8.58 20.44
CA HIS A 388 3.52 9.22 19.37
C HIS A 388 5.03 9.11 19.65
N ILE A 389 5.86 9.21 18.62
CA ILE A 389 7.30 9.29 18.84
C ILE A 389 7.70 10.71 19.24
N THR A 390 8.76 10.80 20.03
CA THR A 390 9.40 12.06 20.43
C THR A 390 10.81 12.15 19.88
N VAL A 391 11.26 13.34 19.53
CA VAL A 391 12.58 13.58 18.93
C VAL A 391 13.24 14.82 19.52
N GLU A 392 14.57 14.84 19.52
CA GLU A 392 15.38 16.00 19.89
C GLU A 392 16.11 16.51 18.66
N LEU A 393 15.90 17.79 18.31
CA LEU A 393 16.47 18.41 17.10
C LEU A 393 17.65 19.33 17.43
N PHE A 394 17.79 19.76 18.69
CA PHE A 394 18.89 20.58 19.18
C PHE A 394 19.95 19.70 19.85
N LYS A 395 20.68 18.92 19.05
CA LYS A 395 21.80 18.09 19.53
C LYS A 395 23.10 18.87 19.66
#